data_64aed66b15597828a72e8a7eba2d62c9
#
_entry.id   64aed66b15597828a72e8a7eba2d62c9
#
_cell.length_a   1.000
_cell.length_b   1.000
_cell.length_c   1.000
_cell.angle_alpha   90.00
_cell.angle_beta   90.00
_cell.angle_gamma   90.00
#
_symmetry.space_group_name_H-M   'P 1'
#
loop_
_entity.id
_entity.type
_entity.pdbx_description
1 polymer ?
#
loop_
_entity_poly.entity_id
_entity_poly.type
_entity_poly.pdbx_seq_one_letter_code
_entity_poly.pdbx_strand_id
1 'polypeptide(L)'
;MKKTAAVIPILVLCLGACGGNETEVSAETWATADYQKFAVALQGEDVGYMTMATEQVGDSLLVTQRMEWHLLLMGTTRTVTMDVTSRTGLDMDLGYMDMTMSDGTSLIQATAVRTGNSVETTLNTSGREISYTNEFEGDFLPAFVDLASAMMEWHPGDERVFPTFDPSTGMLFEATVTCEAIEAVSLMGDTVDAAKLVISQQGMRNSVWVYQGQIVREEETGMGMLLTRVAPETEDNIVPSSDLYEVYAVTSNTVSDPRATGSRVWMLQGEIDWSDFQLDYPGLQTAEDGPVITVTSTIPSDPVPFPVESEELNEFLQPESMIQSDDPAIRALADSLTEGAGNAWEAALAISGFVDRAVDNVPTVSLPSAVDVLDNLRGDCNEHTILTVALCRAAGIPAVTCAGVVYVDNGIFGYHAWPAVWVGEWVAIDPTFRQQLADVTHIILAQGSLEAQYVVNGVLGRLTIEEVE
;
A
#
# COMPACT_ATOMS: atom_id res chain seq x y z
N MET A 1 8.39 -12.19 26.89
CA MET A 1 8.23 -10.91 26.20
C MET A 1 7.55 -11.22 24.89
N LYS A 2 6.31 -10.75 24.67
CA LYS A 2 5.66 -10.89 23.36
C LYS A 2 6.39 -9.92 22.42
N LYS A 3 6.95 -10.43 21.31
CA LYS A 3 7.54 -9.59 20.27
C LYS A 3 6.43 -8.65 19.76
N THR A 4 6.61 -7.37 19.93
CA THR A 4 5.72 -6.35 19.37
C THR A 4 5.98 -6.34 17.87
N ALA A 5 4.97 -6.61 17.07
CA ALA A 5 5.06 -6.61 15.63
C ALA A 5 5.14 -5.15 15.14
N ALA A 6 6.28 -4.73 14.64
CA ALA A 6 6.32 -3.66 13.66
C ALA A 6 6.04 -4.32 12.30
N VAL A 7 5.25 -3.70 11.47
CA VAL A 7 4.67 -4.33 10.30
C VAL A 7 5.40 -3.85 9.05
N ILE A 8 5.50 -4.73 8.08
CA ILE A 8 5.80 -4.39 6.70
C ILE A 8 4.65 -3.51 6.23
N PRO A 9 4.90 -2.32 5.67
CA PRO A 9 3.85 -1.54 5.04
C PRO A 9 3.13 -2.46 4.05
N ILE A 10 1.83 -2.24 3.93
CA ILE A 10 0.96 -3.03 3.06
C ILE A 10 1.69 -3.22 1.75
N LEU A 11 1.92 -4.48 1.39
CA LEU A 11 2.35 -4.88 0.06
C LEU A 11 1.16 -4.59 -0.89
N VAL A 12 0.83 -3.30 -1.04
CA VAL A 12 -0.11 -2.84 -2.04
C VAL A 12 0.67 -2.85 -3.33
N LEU A 13 0.66 -4.00 -3.93
CA LEU A 13 1.14 -4.18 -5.27
C LEU A 13 0.18 -3.45 -6.19
N CYS A 14 0.64 -2.33 -6.74
CA CYS A 14 0.07 -1.74 -7.95
C CYS A 14 0.36 -2.66 -9.15
N LEU A 15 -0.04 -3.91 -9.04
CA LEU A 15 -0.27 -4.78 -10.17
C LEU A 15 -1.77 -4.81 -10.29
N GLY A 16 -2.30 -4.07 -11.24
CA GLY A 16 -3.72 -4.08 -11.53
C GLY A 16 -4.20 -5.51 -11.65
N ALA A 17 -5.21 -5.84 -10.84
CA ALA A 17 -5.83 -7.09 -10.97
C ALA A 17 -6.98 -7.64 -10.32
N CYS A 18 -7.68 -8.45 -10.00
CA CYS A 18 -8.80 -9.15 -10.42
C CYS A 18 -9.33 -10.36 -9.81
N GLY A 19 -10.46 -10.70 -9.88
CA GLY A 19 -11.03 -11.93 -9.96
C GLY A 19 -12.29 -12.33 -9.38
N GLY A 20 -13.23 -12.87 -9.69
CA GLY A 20 -14.46 -13.28 -9.10
C GLY A 20 -15.06 -14.54 -9.69
N ASN A 21 -15.88 -15.20 -8.96
CA ASN A 21 -16.66 -16.43 -9.23
C ASN A 21 -15.95 -17.52 -10.06
N GLU A 22 -15.75 -18.68 -9.43
CA GLU A 22 -15.22 -19.91 -9.97
C GLU A 22 -15.77 -20.24 -11.38
N THR A 23 -15.20 -19.65 -12.39
CA THR A 23 -14.98 -20.33 -13.63
C THR A 23 -13.53 -20.81 -13.56
N GLU A 24 -13.31 -22.03 -13.07
CA GLU A 24 -12.04 -22.72 -13.29
C GLU A 24 -11.68 -22.48 -14.76
N VAL A 25 -10.64 -21.67 -14.99
CA VAL A 25 -10.06 -21.53 -16.33
C VAL A 25 -9.61 -22.95 -16.68
N SER A 26 -10.29 -23.61 -17.59
CA SER A 26 -10.02 -25.00 -17.88
C SER A 26 -8.64 -25.14 -18.48
N ALA A 27 -7.98 -26.28 -18.25
CA ALA A 27 -6.71 -26.58 -18.89
C ALA A 27 -6.75 -26.45 -20.44
N GLU A 28 -7.93 -26.49 -21.04
CA GLU A 28 -8.16 -26.24 -22.47
C GLU A 28 -8.02 -24.75 -22.83
N THR A 29 -8.41 -23.81 -21.94
CA THR A 29 -8.25 -22.36 -22.15
C THR A 29 -6.77 -22.00 -22.21
N TRP A 30 -5.96 -22.54 -21.29
CA TRP A 30 -4.50 -22.32 -21.30
C TRP A 30 -3.79 -22.87 -22.55
N ALA A 31 -4.36 -23.88 -23.21
CA ALA A 31 -3.76 -24.46 -24.42
C ALA A 31 -3.98 -23.62 -25.70
N THR A 32 -4.90 -22.65 -25.67
CA THR A 32 -5.25 -21.80 -26.82
C THR A 32 -4.91 -20.33 -26.61
N ALA A 33 -4.63 -19.91 -25.37
CA ALA A 33 -4.30 -18.55 -25.00
C ALA A 33 -2.79 -18.26 -25.15
N ASP A 34 -2.43 -16.99 -25.31
CA ASP A 34 -1.04 -16.54 -25.17
C ASP A 34 -0.66 -16.57 -23.68
N TYR A 35 -0.11 -17.71 -23.26
CA TYR A 35 0.22 -17.99 -21.85
C TYR A 35 1.65 -17.62 -21.54
N GLN A 36 1.82 -16.88 -20.47
CA GLN A 36 3.11 -16.43 -19.96
C GLN A 36 3.23 -16.78 -18.48
N LYS A 37 4.41 -17.20 -18.05
CA LYS A 37 4.74 -17.47 -16.66
C LYS A 37 5.97 -16.69 -16.24
N PHE A 38 5.92 -16.10 -15.04
CA PHE A 38 7.00 -15.32 -14.47
C PHE A 38 7.37 -15.86 -13.09
N ALA A 39 8.66 -16.03 -12.84
CA ALA A 39 9.15 -16.18 -11.48
C ALA A 39 9.15 -14.80 -10.82
N VAL A 40 8.75 -14.75 -9.56
CA VAL A 40 8.67 -13.53 -8.77
C VAL A 40 9.69 -13.60 -7.64
N ALA A 41 10.58 -12.60 -7.59
CA ALA A 41 11.53 -12.44 -6.50
C ALA A 41 11.28 -11.09 -5.79
N LEU A 42 11.49 -11.06 -4.46
CA LEU A 42 11.51 -9.85 -3.64
C LEU A 42 12.89 -9.72 -3.00
N GLN A 43 13.57 -8.60 -3.23
CA GLN A 43 14.93 -8.33 -2.75
C GLN A 43 15.92 -9.47 -3.09
N GLY A 44 15.72 -10.10 -4.26
CA GLY A 44 16.56 -11.20 -4.74
C GLY A 44 16.22 -12.59 -4.21
N GLU A 45 15.21 -12.72 -3.35
CA GLU A 45 14.70 -14.00 -2.85
C GLU A 45 13.47 -14.44 -3.66
N ASP A 46 13.48 -15.64 -4.19
CA ASP A 46 12.33 -16.19 -4.92
C ASP A 46 11.15 -16.39 -3.94
N VAL A 47 10.02 -15.76 -4.26
CA VAL A 47 8.83 -15.79 -3.40
C VAL A 47 7.61 -16.41 -4.05
N GLY A 48 7.57 -16.56 -5.37
CA GLY A 48 6.40 -17.10 -6.04
C GLY A 48 6.44 -17.06 -7.55
N TYR A 49 5.27 -17.19 -8.13
CA TYR A 49 5.05 -17.10 -9.56
C TYR A 49 3.85 -16.24 -9.90
N MET A 50 3.92 -15.60 -11.06
CA MET A 50 2.78 -15.01 -11.74
C MET A 50 2.54 -15.76 -13.05
N THR A 51 1.30 -16.03 -13.34
CA THR A 51 0.85 -16.54 -14.64
C THR A 51 -0.10 -15.55 -15.28
N MET A 52 -0.03 -15.41 -16.58
CA MET A 52 -0.89 -14.55 -17.37
C MET A 52 -1.33 -15.27 -18.64
N ALA A 53 -2.57 -15.11 -19.01
CA ALA A 53 -3.07 -15.57 -20.30
C ALA A 53 -3.94 -14.50 -20.95
N THR A 54 -3.80 -14.34 -22.25
CA THR A 54 -4.62 -13.45 -23.06
C THR A 54 -5.29 -14.24 -24.17
N GLU A 55 -6.61 -14.18 -24.22
CA GLU A 55 -7.44 -14.87 -25.21
C GLU A 55 -8.33 -13.85 -25.94
N GLN A 56 -8.35 -13.88 -27.27
CA GLN A 56 -9.26 -13.06 -28.04
C GLN A 56 -10.65 -13.71 -28.10
N VAL A 57 -11.67 -13.03 -27.60
CA VAL A 57 -13.07 -13.46 -27.60
C VAL A 57 -13.91 -12.46 -28.40
N GLY A 58 -14.08 -12.72 -29.69
CA GLY A 58 -14.74 -11.78 -30.60
C GLY A 58 -13.94 -10.49 -30.79
N ASP A 59 -14.55 -9.35 -30.48
CA ASP A 59 -13.94 -8.03 -30.58
C ASP A 59 -13.31 -7.57 -29.23
N SER A 60 -13.07 -8.49 -28.31
CA SER A 60 -12.52 -8.22 -26.98
C SER A 60 -11.35 -9.14 -26.67
N LEU A 61 -10.50 -8.74 -25.73
CA LEU A 61 -9.54 -9.62 -25.08
C LEU A 61 -10.05 -10.00 -23.70
N LEU A 62 -9.90 -11.27 -23.35
CA LEU A 62 -10.00 -11.76 -21.99
C LEU A 62 -8.58 -11.94 -21.47
N VAL A 63 -8.24 -11.18 -20.44
CA VAL A 63 -6.95 -11.26 -19.76
C VAL A 63 -7.18 -11.92 -18.41
N THR A 64 -6.43 -12.96 -18.11
CA THR A 64 -6.42 -13.61 -16.79
C THR A 64 -5.00 -13.57 -16.26
N GLN A 65 -4.85 -13.17 -15.01
CA GLN A 65 -3.58 -13.23 -14.27
C GLN A 65 -3.82 -14.00 -12.98
N ARG A 66 -2.87 -14.76 -12.55
CA ARG A 66 -2.83 -15.38 -11.23
C ARG A 66 -1.45 -15.23 -10.64
N MET A 67 -1.40 -14.76 -9.42
CA MET A 67 -0.19 -14.61 -8.65
C MET A 67 -0.28 -15.40 -7.36
N GLU A 68 0.79 -16.10 -7.02
CA GLU A 68 0.89 -16.84 -5.77
C GLU A 68 2.28 -16.62 -5.16
N TRP A 69 2.28 -16.08 -3.95
CA TRP A 69 3.49 -15.79 -3.20
C TRP A 69 3.51 -16.53 -1.88
N HIS A 70 4.67 -17.06 -1.57
CA HIS A 70 5.00 -17.67 -0.29
C HIS A 70 5.93 -16.73 0.46
N LEU A 71 5.41 -16.06 1.48
CA LEU A 71 6.13 -15.04 2.24
C LEU A 71 6.41 -15.54 3.65
N LEU A 72 7.66 -15.40 4.12
CA LEU A 72 7.98 -15.60 5.51
C LEU A 72 7.88 -14.26 6.23
N LEU A 73 6.93 -14.14 7.15
CA LEU A 73 6.63 -12.94 7.91
C LEU A 73 6.69 -13.26 9.39
N MET A 74 7.66 -12.67 10.10
CA MET A 74 7.86 -12.87 11.54
C MET A 74 7.91 -14.36 11.95
N GLY A 75 8.60 -15.17 11.15
CA GLY A 75 8.75 -16.62 11.38
C GLY A 75 7.51 -17.44 11.01
N THR A 76 6.51 -16.86 10.37
CA THR A 76 5.29 -17.56 9.89
C THR A 76 5.20 -17.47 8.38
N THR A 77 5.09 -18.60 7.71
CA THR A 77 4.85 -18.61 6.26
C THR A 77 3.40 -18.26 5.98
N ARG A 78 3.19 -17.31 5.06
CA ARG A 78 1.90 -16.90 4.51
C ARG A 78 1.90 -17.15 3.01
N THR A 79 0.80 -17.65 2.51
CA THR A 79 0.56 -17.71 1.06
C THR A 79 -0.42 -16.61 0.70
N VAL A 80 0.02 -15.72 -0.17
CA VAL A 80 -0.83 -14.67 -0.74
C VAL A 80 -1.16 -15.06 -2.16
N THR A 81 -2.44 -15.08 -2.48
CA THR A 81 -2.93 -15.34 -3.82
C THR A 81 -3.66 -14.12 -4.35
N MET A 82 -3.48 -13.86 -5.63
CA MET A 82 -4.22 -12.84 -6.33
C MET A 82 -4.60 -13.36 -7.72
N ASP A 83 -5.89 -13.33 -8.00
CA ASP A 83 -6.47 -13.77 -9.27
C ASP A 83 -7.06 -12.57 -10.04
N VAL A 84 -6.80 -12.44 -11.36
CA VAL A 84 -7.23 -11.37 -12.26
C VAL A 84 -8.05 -11.91 -13.41
N THR A 85 -9.24 -11.31 -13.63
CA THR A 85 -9.96 -11.47 -14.91
C THR A 85 -10.39 -10.10 -15.42
N SER A 86 -9.92 -9.69 -16.57
CA SER A 86 -10.35 -8.46 -17.22
C SER A 86 -10.86 -8.73 -18.63
N ARG A 87 -11.93 -8.07 -19.00
CA ARG A 87 -12.39 -7.97 -20.38
C ARG A 87 -12.11 -6.58 -20.91
N THR A 88 -11.30 -6.53 -21.96
CA THR A 88 -10.82 -5.27 -22.54
C THR A 88 -11.17 -5.17 -24.03
N GLY A 89 -11.01 -3.98 -24.62
CA GLY A 89 -10.89 -3.83 -26.05
C GLY A 89 -9.63 -4.53 -26.59
N LEU A 90 -9.50 -4.63 -27.92
CA LEU A 90 -8.32 -5.21 -28.55
C LEU A 90 -7.03 -4.37 -28.34
N ASP A 91 -7.18 -3.15 -27.89
CA ASP A 91 -6.13 -2.19 -27.52
C ASP A 91 -5.86 -2.15 -26.00
N MET A 92 -6.44 -3.08 -25.22
CA MET A 92 -6.39 -3.15 -23.75
C MET A 92 -7.23 -2.10 -23.03
N ASP A 93 -8.13 -1.40 -23.73
CA ASP A 93 -9.05 -0.46 -23.09
C ASP A 93 -10.00 -1.17 -22.12
N LEU A 94 -10.08 -0.71 -20.88
CA LEU A 94 -10.84 -1.35 -19.81
C LEU A 94 -12.33 -1.38 -20.13
N GLY A 95 -12.94 -2.55 -20.09
CA GLY A 95 -14.39 -2.72 -20.12
C GLY A 95 -14.92 -3.21 -18.78
N TYR A 96 -14.37 -4.30 -18.31
CA TYR A 96 -14.70 -4.94 -17.04
C TYR A 96 -13.44 -5.51 -16.40
N MET A 97 -13.37 -5.44 -15.09
CA MET A 97 -12.32 -6.10 -14.31
C MET A 97 -12.92 -6.65 -13.02
N ASP A 98 -12.41 -7.77 -12.61
CA ASP A 98 -12.84 -8.48 -11.42
C ASP A 98 -11.62 -9.00 -10.67
N MET A 99 -11.54 -8.85 -9.32
CA MET A 99 -10.37 -9.12 -8.49
C MET A 99 -10.69 -9.94 -7.25
N THR A 100 -9.84 -10.91 -6.94
CA THR A 100 -9.81 -11.56 -5.62
C THR A 100 -8.37 -11.62 -5.11
N MET A 101 -8.13 -11.13 -3.91
CA MET A 101 -6.87 -11.30 -3.19
C MET A 101 -7.13 -11.96 -1.84
N SER A 102 -6.29 -12.92 -1.46
CA SER A 102 -6.40 -13.61 -0.17
C SER A 102 -5.01 -13.95 0.41
N ASP A 103 -4.86 -13.81 1.71
CA ASP A 103 -3.73 -14.31 2.49
C ASP A 103 -4.08 -15.55 3.33
N GLY A 104 -5.26 -16.15 3.06
CA GLY A 104 -5.83 -17.27 3.80
C GLY A 104 -6.53 -16.86 5.10
N THR A 105 -6.46 -15.59 5.51
CA THR A 105 -7.18 -15.03 6.69
C THR A 105 -8.11 -13.89 6.30
N SER A 106 -7.74 -13.14 5.29
CA SER A 106 -8.50 -12.02 4.73
C SER A 106 -8.84 -12.31 3.27
N LEU A 107 -9.97 -11.79 2.81
CA LEU A 107 -10.44 -11.88 1.44
C LEU A 107 -10.86 -10.49 0.98
N ILE A 108 -10.26 -10.01 -0.09
CA ILE A 108 -10.65 -8.80 -0.79
C ILE A 108 -11.16 -9.19 -2.15
N GLN A 109 -12.33 -8.69 -2.51
CA GLN A 109 -12.89 -8.82 -3.85
C GLN A 109 -13.20 -7.42 -4.38
N ALA A 110 -12.85 -7.17 -5.62
CA ALA A 110 -13.15 -5.92 -6.28
C ALA A 110 -13.69 -6.17 -7.68
N THR A 111 -14.70 -5.42 -8.08
CA THR A 111 -15.15 -5.37 -9.46
C THR A 111 -15.09 -3.94 -9.96
N ALA A 112 -14.67 -3.76 -11.21
CA ALA A 112 -14.68 -2.48 -11.87
C ALA A 112 -15.39 -2.59 -13.22
N VAL A 113 -16.33 -1.67 -13.47
CA VAL A 113 -17.08 -1.59 -14.72
C VAL A 113 -16.92 -0.21 -15.30
N ARG A 114 -16.36 -0.13 -16.49
CA ARG A 114 -16.27 1.14 -17.20
C ARG A 114 -17.52 1.42 -18.03
N THR A 115 -18.01 2.65 -17.96
CA THR A 115 -19.08 3.17 -18.81
C THR A 115 -18.71 4.57 -19.28
N GLY A 116 -18.30 4.70 -20.53
CA GLY A 116 -17.75 5.96 -21.05
C GLY A 116 -16.49 6.38 -20.31
N ASN A 117 -16.50 7.55 -19.71
CA ASN A 117 -15.39 8.11 -18.93
C ASN A 117 -15.53 7.90 -17.43
N SER A 118 -16.36 6.95 -17.02
CA SER A 118 -16.64 6.64 -15.62
C SER A 118 -16.32 5.18 -15.33
N VAL A 119 -15.73 4.93 -14.19
CA VAL A 119 -15.48 3.57 -13.64
C VAL A 119 -16.25 3.44 -12.35
N GLU A 120 -17.19 2.52 -12.32
CA GLU A 120 -17.88 2.10 -11.11
C GLU A 120 -17.09 0.94 -10.50
N THR A 121 -16.63 1.11 -9.27
CA THR A 121 -15.88 0.12 -8.52
C THR A 121 -16.69 -0.34 -7.33
N THR A 122 -16.77 -1.65 -7.15
CA THR A 122 -17.36 -2.28 -5.97
C THR A 122 -16.28 -3.09 -5.27
N LEU A 123 -15.98 -2.74 -4.03
CA LEU A 123 -15.08 -3.48 -3.14
C LEU A 123 -15.91 -4.27 -2.15
N ASN A 124 -15.56 -5.53 -1.96
CA ASN A 124 -16.08 -6.37 -0.90
C ASN A 124 -14.92 -6.82 -0.02
N THR A 125 -14.92 -6.35 1.21
CA THR A 125 -13.97 -6.74 2.24
C THR A 125 -14.73 -7.39 3.37
N SER A 126 -14.37 -8.62 3.74
CA SER A 126 -14.97 -9.36 4.86
C SER A 126 -16.52 -9.41 4.86
N GLY A 127 -17.14 -9.34 3.67
CA GLY A 127 -18.60 -9.40 3.49
C GLY A 127 -19.32 -8.06 3.54
N ARG A 128 -18.59 -6.94 3.57
CA ARG A 128 -19.13 -5.61 3.33
C ARG A 128 -18.81 -5.13 1.93
N GLU A 129 -19.80 -4.50 1.30
CA GLU A 129 -19.69 -3.96 -0.04
C GLU A 129 -19.66 -2.43 0.03
N ILE A 130 -18.64 -1.84 -0.60
CA ILE A 130 -18.48 -0.41 -0.77
C ILE A 130 -18.41 -0.13 -2.26
N SER A 131 -19.25 0.78 -2.77
CA SER A 131 -19.22 1.18 -4.18
C SER A 131 -18.94 2.65 -4.31
N TYR A 132 -18.14 3.00 -5.28
CA TYR A 132 -17.85 4.39 -5.67
C TYR A 132 -17.65 4.48 -7.17
N THR A 133 -17.82 5.69 -7.68
CA THR A 133 -17.70 5.98 -9.10
C THR A 133 -16.67 7.09 -9.28
N ASN A 134 -15.67 6.85 -10.10
CA ASN A 134 -14.66 7.82 -10.47
C ASN A 134 -14.76 8.17 -11.95
N GLU A 135 -14.55 9.43 -12.28
CA GLU A 135 -14.49 9.92 -13.65
C GLU A 135 -13.02 10.20 -14.04
N PHE A 136 -12.66 9.92 -15.29
CA PHE A 136 -11.35 10.23 -15.85
C PHE A 136 -11.47 11.03 -17.14
N GLU A 137 -10.42 11.74 -17.50
CA GLU A 137 -10.34 12.48 -18.75
C GLU A 137 -9.80 11.60 -19.88
N GLY A 138 -10.43 11.65 -21.05
CA GLY A 138 -10.01 10.90 -22.24
C GLY A 138 -10.91 9.73 -22.59
N ASP A 139 -10.62 9.09 -23.73
CA ASP A 139 -11.42 7.99 -24.28
C ASP A 139 -10.78 6.60 -24.06
N PHE A 140 -9.59 6.54 -23.46
CA PHE A 140 -8.82 5.34 -23.26
C PHE A 140 -8.34 5.22 -21.82
N LEU A 141 -8.66 4.10 -21.19
CA LEU A 141 -8.19 3.71 -19.85
C LEU A 141 -7.64 2.28 -19.94
N PRO A 142 -6.32 2.07 -19.96
CA PRO A 142 -5.78 0.72 -20.03
C PRO A 142 -6.16 -0.07 -18.77
N ALA A 143 -6.62 -1.30 -18.97
CA ALA A 143 -6.85 -2.21 -17.85
C ALA A 143 -5.53 -2.54 -17.12
N PHE A 144 -4.43 -2.60 -17.89
CA PHE A 144 -3.07 -2.84 -17.42
C PHE A 144 -2.14 -1.96 -18.25
N VAL A 145 -1.48 -0.99 -17.62
CA VAL A 145 -0.64 -0.02 -18.33
C VAL A 145 0.62 -0.67 -18.93
N ASP A 146 1.19 -1.64 -18.26
CA ASP A 146 2.34 -2.44 -18.70
C ASP A 146 2.01 -3.28 -19.95
N LEU A 147 0.88 -4.00 -19.94
CA LEU A 147 0.43 -4.80 -21.08
C LEU A 147 0.00 -3.93 -22.26
N ALA A 148 -0.74 -2.86 -22.00
CA ALA A 148 -1.11 -1.90 -23.05
C ALA A 148 0.14 -1.29 -23.69
N SER A 149 1.12 -0.92 -22.88
CA SER A 149 2.41 -0.42 -23.35
C SER A 149 3.21 -1.48 -24.13
N ALA A 150 3.16 -2.74 -23.69
CA ALA A 150 3.85 -3.82 -24.39
C ALA A 150 3.34 -4.04 -25.82
N MET A 151 2.06 -3.74 -26.07
CA MET A 151 1.45 -3.87 -27.41
C MET A 151 1.74 -2.70 -28.36
N MET A 152 2.41 -1.65 -27.88
CA MET A 152 2.74 -0.45 -28.66
C MET A 152 4.17 -0.50 -29.21
N GLU A 153 4.42 0.27 -30.28
CA GLU A 153 5.77 0.50 -30.78
C GLU A 153 6.44 1.64 -29.98
N TRP A 154 7.70 1.40 -29.58
CA TRP A 154 8.49 2.32 -28.79
C TRP A 154 9.89 2.53 -29.39
N HIS A 155 10.34 3.79 -29.34
CA HIS A 155 11.71 4.17 -29.66
C HIS A 155 12.34 4.88 -28.44
N PRO A 156 13.65 4.75 -28.23
CA PRO A 156 14.31 5.47 -27.15
C PRO A 156 14.03 6.98 -27.18
N GLY A 157 13.51 7.51 -26.07
CA GLY A 157 13.07 8.89 -25.92
C GLY A 157 11.57 9.13 -26.14
N ASP A 158 10.81 8.12 -26.57
CA ASP A 158 9.35 8.22 -26.61
C ASP A 158 8.78 8.31 -25.19
N GLU A 159 7.78 9.16 -25.02
CA GLU A 159 7.06 9.33 -23.75
C GLU A 159 5.55 9.38 -24.01
N ARG A 160 4.77 8.72 -23.16
CA ARG A 160 3.31 8.72 -23.20
C ARG A 160 2.74 8.76 -21.79
N VAL A 161 1.62 9.44 -21.64
CA VAL A 161 0.87 9.51 -20.38
C VAL A 161 -0.43 8.75 -20.54
N PHE A 162 -0.74 7.92 -19.54
CA PHE A 162 -1.97 7.13 -19.48
C PHE A 162 -2.70 7.39 -18.17
N PRO A 163 -4.04 7.51 -18.19
CA PRO A 163 -4.80 7.29 -16.97
C PRO A 163 -4.61 5.83 -16.55
N THR A 164 -4.50 5.57 -15.27
CA THR A 164 -4.40 4.24 -14.69
C THR A 164 -5.45 4.05 -13.61
N PHE A 165 -5.83 2.81 -13.39
CA PHE A 165 -6.85 2.44 -12.43
C PHE A 165 -6.32 1.35 -11.51
N ASP A 166 -6.47 1.56 -10.20
CA ASP A 166 -6.19 0.55 -9.19
C ASP A 166 -7.50 -0.06 -8.69
N PRO A 167 -7.81 -1.31 -9.04
CA PRO A 167 -9.06 -1.94 -8.64
C PRO A 167 -9.14 -2.21 -7.13
N SER A 168 -8.02 -2.36 -6.44
CA SER A 168 -8.00 -2.65 -5.00
C SER A 168 -8.44 -1.46 -4.14
N THR A 169 -8.23 -0.26 -4.66
CA THR A 169 -8.62 1.01 -4.02
C THR A 169 -9.70 1.75 -4.80
N GLY A 170 -9.88 1.40 -6.09
CA GLY A 170 -10.75 2.07 -7.06
C GLY A 170 -10.26 3.42 -7.53
N MET A 171 -9.03 3.76 -7.23
CA MET A 171 -8.47 5.08 -7.53
C MET A 171 -7.98 5.17 -8.97
N LEU A 172 -8.02 6.39 -9.50
CA LEU A 172 -7.50 6.76 -10.80
C LEU A 172 -6.26 7.62 -10.62
N PHE A 173 -5.23 7.33 -11.39
CA PHE A 173 -3.95 8.03 -11.39
C PHE A 173 -3.53 8.35 -12.82
N GLU A 174 -2.43 9.07 -12.95
CA GLU A 174 -1.71 9.18 -14.22
C GLU A 174 -0.37 8.42 -14.12
N ALA A 175 -0.07 7.61 -15.14
CA ALA A 175 1.23 6.98 -15.32
C ALA A 175 1.93 7.58 -16.53
N THR A 176 3.17 7.96 -16.37
CA THR A 176 4.05 8.34 -17.46
C THR A 176 4.90 7.14 -17.85
N VAL A 177 4.83 6.73 -19.11
CA VAL A 177 5.63 5.64 -19.68
C VAL A 177 6.67 6.23 -20.62
N THR A 178 7.94 6.00 -20.30
CA THR A 178 9.08 6.47 -21.11
C THR A 178 9.88 5.30 -21.62
N CYS A 179 10.22 5.26 -22.91
CA CYS A 179 11.18 4.30 -23.45
C CYS A 179 12.61 4.83 -23.23
N GLU A 180 13.33 4.25 -22.27
CA GLU A 180 14.69 4.68 -21.96
C GLU A 180 15.72 4.18 -22.98
N ALA A 181 15.63 2.90 -23.35
CA ALA A 181 16.64 2.24 -24.19
C ALA A 181 16.09 0.99 -24.88
N ILE A 182 16.87 0.45 -25.81
CA ILE A 182 16.78 -0.94 -26.25
C ILE A 182 17.97 -1.68 -25.62
N GLU A 183 17.69 -2.71 -24.84
CA GLU A 183 18.70 -3.43 -24.07
C GLU A 183 18.68 -4.95 -24.36
N ALA A 184 19.84 -5.55 -24.27
CA ALA A 184 19.98 -7.00 -24.37
C ALA A 184 19.52 -7.67 -23.05
N VAL A 185 18.47 -8.47 -23.09
CA VAL A 185 17.89 -9.16 -21.93
C VAL A 185 17.89 -10.67 -22.15
N SER A 186 18.06 -11.43 -21.08
CA SER A 186 17.91 -12.87 -21.13
C SER A 186 16.43 -13.27 -21.16
N LEU A 187 16.03 -14.10 -22.10
CA LEU A 187 14.71 -14.68 -22.22
C LEU A 187 14.81 -16.20 -22.40
N MET A 188 14.54 -16.96 -21.35
CA MET A 188 14.55 -18.44 -21.33
C MET A 188 15.83 -19.07 -21.93
N GLY A 189 16.99 -18.44 -21.69
CA GLY A 189 18.31 -18.89 -22.16
C GLY A 189 18.82 -18.22 -23.45
N ASP A 190 17.96 -17.55 -24.19
CA ASP A 190 18.35 -16.72 -25.33
C ASP A 190 18.58 -15.26 -24.88
N THR A 191 19.27 -14.48 -25.74
CA THR A 191 19.41 -13.03 -25.52
C THR A 191 18.60 -12.31 -26.58
N VAL A 192 17.73 -11.39 -26.16
CA VAL A 192 16.87 -10.59 -27.06
C VAL A 192 17.10 -9.11 -26.83
N ASP A 193 16.93 -8.28 -27.86
CA ASP A 193 16.94 -6.82 -27.72
C ASP A 193 15.54 -6.36 -27.37
N ALA A 194 15.31 -5.99 -26.11
CA ALA A 194 14.01 -5.57 -25.58
C ALA A 194 13.97 -4.06 -25.36
N ALA A 195 12.82 -3.44 -25.59
CA ALA A 195 12.58 -2.06 -25.21
C ALA A 195 12.42 -1.96 -23.70
N LYS A 196 13.26 -1.17 -23.04
CA LYS A 196 13.13 -0.84 -21.64
C LYS A 196 12.19 0.35 -21.49
N LEU A 197 11.02 0.09 -20.97
CA LEU A 197 10.03 1.10 -20.62
C LEU A 197 10.13 1.39 -19.12
N VAL A 198 10.04 2.65 -18.73
CA VAL A 198 9.92 3.07 -17.34
C VAL A 198 8.52 3.65 -17.15
N ILE A 199 7.77 3.04 -16.27
CA ILE A 199 6.44 3.47 -15.86
C ILE A 199 6.58 4.21 -14.54
N SER A 200 6.30 5.51 -14.53
CA SER A 200 6.35 6.36 -13.36
C SER A 200 4.94 6.72 -12.93
N GLN A 201 4.58 6.42 -11.69
CA GLN A 201 3.24 6.64 -11.13
C GLN A 201 3.35 6.86 -9.62
N GLN A 202 2.81 7.94 -9.08
CA GLN A 202 2.74 8.21 -7.64
C GLN A 202 4.11 8.05 -6.92
N GLY A 203 5.20 8.55 -7.53
CA GLY A 203 6.55 8.41 -6.97
C GLY A 203 7.19 7.02 -7.12
N MET A 204 6.44 6.02 -7.58
CA MET A 204 6.97 4.69 -7.91
C MET A 204 7.50 4.64 -9.33
N ARG A 205 8.50 3.80 -9.56
CA ARG A 205 9.08 3.57 -10.87
C ARG A 205 9.22 2.07 -11.11
N ASN A 206 8.53 1.60 -12.14
CA ASN A 206 8.63 0.23 -12.63
C ASN A 206 9.37 0.23 -13.97
N SER A 207 10.35 -0.63 -14.14
CA SER A 207 11.00 -0.89 -15.42
C SER A 207 10.41 -2.15 -16.04
N VAL A 208 9.93 -2.05 -17.27
CA VAL A 208 9.33 -3.16 -18.02
C VAL A 208 10.10 -3.38 -19.30
N TRP A 209 10.60 -4.59 -19.54
CA TRP A 209 11.27 -4.94 -20.78
C TRP A 209 10.32 -5.65 -21.72
N VAL A 210 10.13 -5.08 -22.89
CA VAL A 210 9.18 -5.53 -23.89
C VAL A 210 9.89 -6.06 -25.14
N TYR A 211 9.54 -7.26 -25.57
CA TYR A 211 10.03 -7.88 -26.79
C TYR A 211 8.87 -8.50 -27.57
N GLN A 212 8.72 -8.10 -28.85
CA GLN A 212 7.66 -8.59 -29.75
C GLN A 212 6.25 -8.51 -29.17
N GLY A 213 5.93 -7.41 -28.48
CA GLY A 213 4.61 -7.19 -27.90
C GLY A 213 4.34 -7.96 -26.58
N GLN A 214 5.37 -8.53 -25.98
CA GLN A 214 5.25 -9.30 -24.75
C GLN A 214 6.22 -8.79 -23.69
N ILE A 215 5.80 -8.82 -22.42
CA ILE A 215 6.67 -8.54 -21.29
C ILE A 215 7.62 -9.73 -21.09
N VAL A 216 8.91 -9.44 -20.93
CA VAL A 216 9.94 -10.45 -20.68
C VAL A 216 10.56 -10.32 -19.30
N ARG A 217 10.52 -9.13 -18.73
CA ARG A 217 11.00 -8.80 -17.40
C ARG A 217 10.27 -7.57 -16.90
N GLU A 218 10.02 -7.54 -15.61
CA GLU A 218 9.55 -6.35 -14.91
C GLU A 218 10.31 -6.20 -13.59
N GLU A 219 10.68 -4.96 -13.25
CA GLU A 219 11.39 -4.64 -12.02
C GLU A 219 10.76 -3.41 -11.36
N GLU A 220 10.20 -3.61 -10.19
CA GLU A 220 9.72 -2.55 -9.34
C GLU A 220 10.82 -2.20 -8.33
N THR A 221 11.34 -0.97 -8.40
CA THR A 221 12.54 -0.58 -7.66
C THR A 221 12.27 -0.23 -6.20
N GLY A 222 11.04 0.14 -5.83
CA GLY A 222 10.67 0.50 -4.46
C GLY A 222 10.78 -0.69 -3.51
N MET A 223 10.08 -1.77 -3.81
CA MET A 223 10.11 -2.99 -3.00
C MET A 223 11.21 -3.96 -3.42
N GLY A 224 11.92 -3.70 -4.52
CA GLY A 224 12.90 -4.63 -5.09
C GLY A 224 12.25 -5.90 -5.64
N MET A 225 11.05 -5.76 -6.20
CA MET A 225 10.34 -6.87 -6.84
C MET A 225 10.85 -7.05 -8.27
N LEU A 226 11.10 -8.29 -8.64
CA LEU A 226 11.56 -8.69 -9.96
C LEU A 226 10.67 -9.82 -10.48
N LEU A 227 10.05 -9.59 -11.64
CA LEU A 227 9.37 -10.61 -12.41
C LEU A 227 10.25 -10.98 -13.60
N THR A 228 10.57 -12.26 -13.75
CA THR A 228 11.35 -12.75 -14.86
C THR A 228 10.58 -13.85 -15.59
N ARG A 229 10.42 -13.70 -16.90
CA ARG A 229 9.73 -14.70 -17.72
C ARG A 229 10.47 -16.02 -17.70
N VAL A 230 9.73 -17.10 -17.39
CA VAL A 230 10.24 -18.47 -17.33
C VAL A 230 9.44 -19.39 -18.25
N ALA A 231 9.94 -20.58 -18.46
CA ALA A 231 9.22 -21.60 -19.23
C ALA A 231 7.93 -22.00 -18.51
N PRO A 232 6.81 -22.23 -19.23
CA PRO A 232 5.52 -22.60 -18.63
C PRO A 232 5.56 -23.80 -17.70
N GLU A 233 6.43 -24.77 -18.00
CA GLU A 233 6.64 -26.00 -17.22
C GLU A 233 7.55 -25.83 -15.99
N THR A 234 8.05 -24.63 -15.69
CA THR A 234 8.85 -24.39 -14.50
C THR A 234 8.05 -24.76 -13.24
N GLU A 235 8.62 -25.58 -12.37
CA GLU A 235 7.96 -26.06 -11.16
C GLU A 235 7.81 -24.96 -10.11
N ASP A 236 6.69 -24.94 -9.39
CA ASP A 236 6.30 -23.96 -8.38
C ASP A 236 6.74 -24.42 -6.96
N ASN A 237 7.99 -24.83 -6.81
CA ASN A 237 8.53 -25.37 -5.53
C ASN A 237 9.30 -24.28 -4.78
N ILE A 238 8.63 -23.21 -4.39
CA ILE A 238 9.26 -22.12 -3.64
C ILE A 238 9.05 -22.31 -2.15
N VAL A 239 10.15 -22.23 -1.41
CA VAL A 239 10.16 -22.19 0.06
C VAL A 239 10.87 -20.89 0.44
N PRO A 240 10.17 -19.93 1.06
CA PRO A 240 10.79 -18.67 1.45
C PRO A 240 11.93 -18.93 2.44
N SER A 241 13.09 -18.32 2.20
CA SER A 241 14.30 -18.52 3.00
C SER A 241 14.59 -17.34 3.94
N SER A 242 14.14 -16.15 3.58
CA SER A 242 14.38 -14.92 4.33
C SER A 242 13.08 -14.35 4.88
N ASP A 243 13.10 -13.91 6.13
CA ASP A 243 11.97 -13.21 6.73
C ASP A 243 11.92 -11.78 6.16
N LEU A 244 10.81 -11.43 5.48
CA LEU A 244 10.66 -10.12 4.85
C LEU A 244 10.73 -8.98 5.87
N TYR A 245 10.38 -9.24 7.12
CA TYR A 245 10.56 -8.27 8.19
C TYR A 245 12.04 -7.90 8.39
N GLU A 246 12.94 -8.89 8.29
CA GLU A 246 14.38 -8.66 8.39
C GLU A 246 14.95 -8.04 7.10
N VAL A 247 14.41 -8.45 5.95
CA VAL A 247 14.84 -7.95 4.62
C VAL A 247 14.55 -6.46 4.45
N TYR A 248 13.39 -6.00 4.90
CA TYR A 248 12.99 -4.58 4.81
C TYR A 248 13.32 -3.77 6.06
N ALA A 249 14.01 -4.34 7.01
CA ALA A 249 14.41 -3.63 8.21
C ALA A 249 15.33 -2.44 7.89
N VAL A 250 15.01 -1.28 8.45
CA VAL A 250 15.83 -0.08 8.34
C VAL A 250 16.89 -0.09 9.42
N THR A 251 18.15 -0.06 9.04
CA THR A 251 19.25 -0.07 10.02
C THR A 251 19.56 1.31 10.57
N SER A 252 19.97 1.37 11.83
CA SER A 252 20.41 2.61 12.48
C SER A 252 21.64 2.37 13.34
N ASN A 253 22.28 3.47 13.77
CA ASN A 253 23.21 3.43 14.89
C ASN A 253 22.48 3.08 16.20
N THR A 254 23.22 2.95 17.28
CA THR A 254 22.63 2.68 18.61
C THR A 254 21.77 3.88 19.03
N VAL A 255 20.49 3.63 19.23
CA VAL A 255 19.51 4.61 19.71
C VAL A 255 19.51 4.62 21.24
N SER A 256 19.79 5.77 21.83
CA SER A 256 19.72 5.94 23.27
C SER A 256 18.26 6.20 23.70
N ASP A 257 17.79 5.48 24.70
CA ASP A 257 16.41 5.61 25.21
C ASP A 257 15.35 5.75 24.09
N PRO A 258 15.09 4.69 23.32
CA PRO A 258 14.24 4.75 22.12
C PRO A 258 12.77 5.05 22.43
N ARG A 259 12.37 4.98 23.71
CA ARG A 259 10.99 5.25 24.15
C ARG A 259 10.87 6.63 24.83
N ALA A 260 11.89 7.48 24.68
CA ALA A 260 11.86 8.84 25.20
C ALA A 260 10.76 9.68 24.54
N THR A 261 10.28 10.66 25.29
CA THR A 261 9.45 11.77 24.79
C THR A 261 10.29 13.05 24.77
N GLY A 262 9.78 14.11 24.15
CA GLY A 262 10.47 15.37 24.01
C GLY A 262 10.81 15.63 22.54
N SER A 263 12.08 15.85 22.23
CA SER A 263 12.51 16.15 20.85
C SER A 263 13.80 15.42 20.51
N ARG A 264 13.93 14.93 19.29
CA ARG A 264 15.12 14.21 18.82
C ARG A 264 15.38 14.47 17.35
N VAL A 265 16.67 14.59 17.00
CA VAL A 265 17.12 14.83 15.64
C VAL A 265 17.56 13.52 14.99
N TRP A 266 17.11 13.32 13.75
CA TRP A 266 17.42 12.16 12.95
C TRP A 266 17.96 12.58 11.59
N MET A 267 18.94 11.84 11.07
CA MET A 267 19.40 11.97 9.70
C MET A 267 18.95 10.75 8.92
N LEU A 268 18.15 10.98 7.87
CA LEU A 268 17.71 9.95 6.93
C LEU A 268 18.73 9.85 5.80
N GLN A 269 19.15 8.64 5.46
CA GLN A 269 20.19 8.40 4.45
C GLN A 269 19.72 7.33 3.46
N GLY A 270 20.24 7.38 2.24
CA GLY A 270 19.93 6.44 1.16
C GLY A 270 20.02 7.11 -0.21
N GLU A 271 20.04 6.30 -1.27
CA GLU A 271 19.88 6.79 -2.65
C GLU A 271 18.40 7.06 -2.94
N ILE A 272 17.86 8.09 -2.31
CA ILE A 272 16.44 8.47 -2.31
C ILE A 272 16.33 9.91 -2.79
N ASP A 273 15.38 10.16 -3.70
CA ASP A 273 15.02 11.54 -4.06
C ASP A 273 14.06 12.09 -3.01
N TRP A 274 14.60 12.87 -2.08
CA TRP A 274 13.82 13.45 -0.98
C TRP A 274 12.88 14.57 -1.44
N SER A 275 12.95 15.02 -2.68
CA SER A 275 12.01 16.02 -3.22
C SER A 275 10.59 15.49 -3.39
N ASP A 276 10.42 14.16 -3.45
CA ASP A 276 9.13 13.49 -3.52
C ASP A 276 8.44 13.37 -2.14
N PHE A 277 9.18 13.70 -1.05
CA PHE A 277 8.70 13.53 0.31
C PHE A 277 8.38 14.86 0.99
N GLN A 278 7.21 14.95 1.56
CA GLN A 278 6.94 15.95 2.57
C GLN A 278 7.50 15.44 3.91
N LEU A 279 8.48 16.13 4.46
CA LEU A 279 9.09 15.77 5.74
C LEU A 279 8.79 16.75 6.88
N ASP A 280 8.05 17.81 6.59
CA ASP A 280 7.67 18.83 7.58
C ASP A 280 6.18 18.71 7.92
N TYR A 281 5.91 18.37 9.19
CA TYR A 281 4.56 18.14 9.72
C TYR A 281 4.41 18.94 11.02
N PRO A 282 3.69 20.08 10.99
CA PRO A 282 3.59 20.99 12.14
C PRO A 282 3.19 20.30 13.44
N GLY A 283 3.95 20.51 14.51
CA GLY A 283 3.71 19.91 15.83
C GLY A 283 4.25 18.49 16.01
N LEU A 284 4.55 17.77 14.94
CA LEU A 284 5.01 16.38 14.97
C LEU A 284 6.49 16.24 14.56
N GLN A 285 6.83 16.83 13.43
CA GLN A 285 8.14 16.69 12.80
C GLN A 285 8.48 17.96 12.02
N THR A 286 9.72 18.41 12.12
CA THR A 286 10.24 19.50 11.29
C THR A 286 11.43 19.03 10.50
N ALA A 287 11.55 19.48 9.25
CA ALA A 287 12.69 19.20 8.38
C ALA A 287 13.58 20.43 8.25
N GLU A 288 14.89 20.24 8.44
CA GLU A 288 15.92 21.25 8.20
C GLU A 288 16.77 20.76 7.01
N ASP A 289 17.04 21.60 6.04
CA ASP A 289 17.91 21.34 4.89
C ASP A 289 17.99 19.85 4.41
N GLY A 290 16.91 19.34 3.83
CA GLY A 290 16.82 17.98 3.29
C GLY A 290 16.40 16.94 4.34
N PRO A 291 17.05 15.75 4.38
CA PRO A 291 16.61 14.63 5.19
C PRO A 291 17.04 14.67 6.67
N VAL A 292 17.42 15.83 7.20
CA VAL A 292 17.64 16.04 8.64
C VAL A 292 16.33 16.49 9.25
N ILE A 293 15.79 15.69 10.15
CA ILE A 293 14.48 15.91 10.74
C ILE A 293 14.53 15.93 12.26
N THR A 294 13.65 16.72 12.86
CA THR A 294 13.43 16.74 14.30
C THR A 294 12.04 16.22 14.60
N VAL A 295 11.93 15.07 15.25
CA VAL A 295 10.66 14.52 15.74
C VAL A 295 10.37 15.10 17.11
N THR A 296 9.12 15.54 17.29
CA THR A 296 8.63 16.10 18.56
C THR A 296 7.50 15.24 19.13
N SER A 297 7.64 14.87 20.40
CA SER A 297 6.70 14.05 21.15
C SER A 297 6.43 14.71 22.49
N THR A 298 5.37 15.49 22.59
CA THR A 298 5.03 16.28 23.77
C THR A 298 3.55 16.10 24.13
N ILE A 299 3.26 16.06 25.45
CA ILE A 299 1.88 16.09 25.91
C ILE A 299 1.30 17.48 25.61
N PRO A 300 0.08 17.55 25.03
CA PRO A 300 -0.53 18.84 24.71
C PRO A 300 -0.71 19.71 25.94
N SER A 301 -0.30 20.97 25.84
CA SER A 301 -0.28 21.90 26.98
C SER A 301 -1.65 22.51 27.29
N ASP A 302 -2.49 22.67 26.27
CA ASP A 302 -3.82 23.29 26.38
C ASP A 302 -4.83 22.58 25.46
N PRO A 303 -5.28 21.35 25.84
CA PRO A 303 -6.21 20.58 25.03
C PRO A 303 -7.55 21.28 24.86
N VAL A 304 -8.05 21.28 23.62
CA VAL A 304 -9.31 21.96 23.28
C VAL A 304 -10.53 21.09 23.59
N PRO A 305 -11.74 21.70 23.75
CA PRO A 305 -12.98 20.96 23.76
C PRO A 305 -13.23 20.21 22.45
N PHE A 306 -14.07 19.18 22.47
CA PHE A 306 -14.57 18.49 21.27
C PHE A 306 -16.13 18.44 21.30
N PRO A 307 -16.82 18.29 20.14
CA PRO A 307 -16.23 18.26 18.79
C PRO A 307 -15.47 19.56 18.45
N VAL A 308 -14.40 19.40 17.66
CA VAL A 308 -13.59 20.54 17.21
C VAL A 308 -14.30 21.23 16.05
N GLU A 309 -14.54 22.54 16.22
CA GLU A 309 -15.17 23.38 15.21
C GLU A 309 -14.09 24.28 14.55
N SER A 310 -13.58 23.87 13.38
CA SER A 310 -12.61 24.64 12.59
C SER A 310 -12.77 24.33 11.11
N GLU A 311 -12.93 25.39 10.28
CA GLU A 311 -13.00 25.22 8.82
C GLU A 311 -11.68 24.66 8.26
N GLU A 312 -10.52 25.05 8.82
CA GLU A 312 -9.20 24.63 8.38
C GLU A 312 -8.93 23.13 8.67
N LEU A 313 -9.62 22.57 9.65
CA LEU A 313 -9.44 21.16 10.06
C LEU A 313 -10.57 20.26 9.55
N ASN A 314 -11.51 20.81 8.78
CA ASN A 314 -12.71 20.06 8.38
C ASN A 314 -12.37 18.86 7.48
N GLU A 315 -11.32 18.93 6.67
CA GLU A 315 -10.86 17.81 5.84
C GLU A 315 -10.48 16.59 6.69
N PHE A 316 -9.86 16.79 7.86
CA PHE A 316 -9.45 15.73 8.79
C PHE A 316 -10.58 15.16 9.64
N LEU A 317 -11.82 15.57 9.40
CA LEU A 317 -13.05 15.05 9.98
C LEU A 317 -13.89 14.26 8.98
N GLN A 318 -13.56 14.35 7.67
CA GLN A 318 -14.35 13.71 6.63
C GLN A 318 -14.14 12.20 6.61
N PRO A 319 -15.17 11.42 6.27
CA PRO A 319 -15.00 10.01 5.98
C PRO A 319 -14.20 9.81 4.68
N GLU A 320 -13.49 8.72 4.62
CA GLU A 320 -12.78 8.23 3.43
C GLU A 320 -13.19 6.77 3.16
N SER A 321 -12.84 6.23 1.99
CA SER A 321 -13.21 4.87 1.58
C SER A 321 -12.85 3.81 2.64
N MET A 322 -11.66 3.91 3.25
CA MET A 322 -11.20 2.99 4.30
C MET A 322 -11.43 3.52 5.72
N ILE A 323 -11.77 4.81 5.89
CA ILE A 323 -12.00 5.49 7.18
C ILE A 323 -13.46 5.92 7.27
N GLN A 324 -14.36 4.96 7.44
CA GLN A 324 -15.80 5.19 7.43
C GLN A 324 -16.27 5.81 8.76
N SER A 325 -15.83 7.02 9.06
CA SER A 325 -16.20 7.75 10.29
C SER A 325 -17.68 8.12 10.37
N ASP A 326 -18.41 8.03 9.27
CA ASP A 326 -19.86 8.26 9.17
C ASP A 326 -20.68 6.97 9.35
N ASP A 327 -20.06 5.80 9.46
CA ASP A 327 -20.76 4.54 9.73
C ASP A 327 -21.47 4.59 11.08
N PRO A 328 -22.75 4.14 11.17
CA PRO A 328 -23.51 4.19 12.41
C PRO A 328 -22.90 3.42 13.59
N ALA A 329 -22.20 2.29 13.34
CA ALA A 329 -21.57 1.50 14.41
C ALA A 329 -20.29 2.20 14.92
N ILE A 330 -19.50 2.77 14.02
CA ILE A 330 -18.33 3.59 14.36
C ILE A 330 -18.76 4.80 15.20
N ARG A 331 -19.79 5.53 14.78
CA ARG A 331 -20.32 6.69 15.54
C ARG A 331 -20.83 6.30 16.93
N ALA A 332 -21.64 5.25 17.01
CA ALA A 332 -22.18 4.81 18.29
C ALA A 332 -21.08 4.37 19.27
N LEU A 333 -20.02 3.73 18.77
CA LEU A 333 -18.87 3.35 19.57
C LEU A 333 -18.07 4.59 20.00
N ALA A 334 -17.81 5.52 19.09
CA ALA A 334 -17.10 6.77 19.38
C ALA A 334 -17.81 7.57 20.49
N ASP A 335 -19.13 7.75 20.39
CA ASP A 335 -19.95 8.42 21.40
C ASP A 335 -19.82 7.73 22.77
N SER A 336 -19.90 6.40 22.79
CA SER A 336 -19.76 5.62 24.03
C SER A 336 -18.38 5.73 24.67
N LEU A 337 -17.31 5.71 23.85
CA LEU A 337 -15.94 5.77 24.34
C LEU A 337 -15.56 7.15 24.88
N THR A 338 -16.16 8.18 24.33
CA THR A 338 -15.86 9.58 24.68
C THR A 338 -16.82 10.16 25.71
N GLU A 339 -17.82 9.37 26.19
CA GLU A 339 -18.74 9.78 27.22
C GLU A 339 -17.97 10.16 28.49
N GLY A 340 -18.10 11.42 28.91
CA GLY A 340 -17.48 11.95 30.14
C GLY A 340 -16.04 12.47 29.94
N ALA A 341 -15.47 12.42 28.74
CA ALA A 341 -14.18 13.07 28.47
C ALA A 341 -14.32 14.61 28.53
N GLY A 342 -13.39 15.27 29.19
CA GLY A 342 -13.43 16.70 29.41
C GLY A 342 -12.88 17.55 28.27
N ASN A 343 -12.11 16.95 27.36
CA ASN A 343 -11.46 17.60 26.23
C ASN A 343 -11.09 16.58 25.14
N ALA A 344 -10.63 17.06 23.97
CA ALA A 344 -10.27 16.24 22.82
C ALA A 344 -9.11 15.26 23.11
N TRP A 345 -8.17 15.63 23.98
CA TRP A 345 -7.07 14.74 24.35
C TRP A 345 -7.54 13.53 25.16
N GLU A 346 -8.36 13.77 26.19
CA GLU A 346 -8.93 12.69 27.01
C GLU A 346 -9.79 11.74 26.14
N ALA A 347 -10.56 12.29 25.21
CA ALA A 347 -11.38 11.52 24.29
C ALA A 347 -10.50 10.67 23.33
N ALA A 348 -9.45 11.26 22.74
CA ALA A 348 -8.52 10.53 21.88
C ALA A 348 -7.79 9.40 22.63
N LEU A 349 -7.39 9.63 23.89
CA LEU A 349 -6.79 8.59 24.73
C LEU A 349 -7.77 7.46 25.08
N ALA A 350 -9.05 7.78 25.30
CA ALA A 350 -10.08 6.78 25.57
C ALA A 350 -10.28 5.87 24.34
N ILE A 351 -10.32 6.45 23.13
CA ILE A 351 -10.42 5.75 21.85
C ILE A 351 -9.17 4.88 21.62
N SER A 352 -7.97 5.47 21.69
CA SER A 352 -6.70 4.74 21.51
C SER A 352 -6.58 3.57 22.48
N GLY A 353 -6.93 3.80 23.76
CA GLY A 353 -6.91 2.75 24.78
C GLY A 353 -7.97 1.67 24.58
N PHE A 354 -9.08 1.93 23.90
CA PHE A 354 -10.01 0.90 23.46
C PHE A 354 -9.38 0.05 22.35
N VAL A 355 -8.86 0.67 21.31
CA VAL A 355 -8.28 -0.02 20.15
C VAL A 355 -7.11 -0.92 20.58
N ASP A 356 -6.17 -0.42 21.40
CA ASP A 356 -5.09 -1.22 22.01
C ASP A 356 -5.58 -2.51 22.70
N ARG A 357 -6.71 -2.44 23.37
CA ARG A 357 -7.21 -3.59 24.13
C ARG A 357 -8.13 -4.50 23.34
N ALA A 358 -8.85 -3.97 22.38
CA ALA A 358 -9.89 -4.68 21.64
C ALA A 358 -9.34 -5.38 20.39
N VAL A 359 -8.40 -4.77 19.69
CA VAL A 359 -7.83 -5.32 18.46
C VAL A 359 -6.66 -6.25 18.78
N ASP A 360 -6.79 -7.52 18.39
CA ASP A 360 -5.70 -8.50 18.49
C ASP A 360 -4.62 -8.18 17.46
N ASN A 361 -3.40 -7.89 17.94
CA ASN A 361 -2.26 -7.57 17.07
C ASN A 361 -1.75 -8.85 16.37
N VAL A 362 -2.08 -8.98 15.09
CA VAL A 362 -1.67 -10.09 14.22
C VAL A 362 -1.25 -9.54 12.85
N PRO A 363 -0.15 -10.00 12.26
CA PRO A 363 0.25 -9.58 10.92
C PRO A 363 -0.84 -9.91 9.89
N THR A 364 -1.21 -8.93 9.07
CA THR A 364 -2.17 -9.08 7.98
C THR A 364 -1.55 -8.59 6.66
N VAL A 365 -2.12 -9.00 5.54
CA VAL A 365 -1.76 -8.54 4.19
C VAL A 365 -2.99 -7.90 3.53
N SER A 366 -3.96 -7.49 4.34
CA SER A 366 -5.23 -6.90 3.86
C SER A 366 -5.16 -5.39 3.75
N LEU A 367 -6.02 -4.84 2.91
CA LEU A 367 -6.35 -3.41 2.93
C LEU A 367 -7.42 -3.21 4.02
N PRO A 368 -7.10 -2.59 5.15
CA PRO A 368 -8.04 -2.47 6.25
C PRO A 368 -9.10 -1.42 5.94
N SER A 369 -10.36 -1.74 6.27
CA SER A 369 -11.40 -0.74 6.43
C SER A 369 -11.78 -0.62 7.91
N ALA A 370 -12.07 0.58 8.39
CA ALA A 370 -12.38 0.81 9.80
C ALA A 370 -13.54 -0.05 10.30
N VAL A 371 -14.50 -0.29 9.44
CA VAL A 371 -15.67 -1.10 9.73
C VAL A 371 -15.33 -2.58 9.81
N ASP A 372 -14.49 -3.11 8.89
CA ASP A 372 -14.02 -4.49 8.94
C ASP A 372 -13.21 -4.74 10.21
N VAL A 373 -12.35 -3.78 10.58
CA VAL A 373 -11.57 -3.88 11.82
C VAL A 373 -12.48 -3.90 13.04
N LEU A 374 -13.54 -3.08 13.06
CA LEU A 374 -14.52 -3.08 14.14
C LEU A 374 -15.25 -4.42 14.26
N ASP A 375 -15.59 -5.05 13.15
CA ASP A 375 -16.30 -6.34 13.12
C ASP A 375 -15.41 -7.51 13.53
N ASN A 376 -14.12 -7.50 13.12
CA ASN A 376 -13.21 -8.62 13.31
C ASN A 376 -12.28 -8.48 14.53
N LEU A 377 -12.00 -7.26 14.96
CA LEU A 377 -11.11 -6.89 16.06
C LEU A 377 -9.73 -7.57 15.96
N ARG A 378 -9.16 -7.61 14.78
CA ARG A 378 -7.86 -8.21 14.48
C ARG A 378 -7.15 -7.39 13.42
N GLY A 379 -5.84 -7.33 13.51
CA GLY A 379 -5.00 -6.64 12.55
C GLY A 379 -3.67 -6.20 13.11
N ASP A 380 -2.92 -5.49 12.32
CA ASP A 380 -1.63 -4.94 12.70
C ASP A 380 -1.67 -3.40 12.89
N CYS A 381 -0.60 -2.69 12.60
CA CYS A 381 -0.57 -1.25 12.79
C CYS A 381 -1.55 -0.50 11.89
N ASN A 382 -1.81 -1.01 10.69
CA ASN A 382 -2.74 -0.37 9.77
C ASN A 382 -4.17 -0.41 10.31
N GLU A 383 -4.63 -1.59 10.73
CA GLU A 383 -5.97 -1.78 11.31
C GLU A 383 -6.15 -0.97 12.59
N HIS A 384 -5.14 -0.98 13.49
CA HIS A 384 -5.18 -0.15 14.69
C HIS A 384 -5.30 1.34 14.35
N THR A 385 -4.53 1.80 13.37
CA THR A 385 -4.52 3.20 12.94
C THR A 385 -5.84 3.61 12.31
N ILE A 386 -6.31 2.86 11.32
CA ILE A 386 -7.54 3.16 10.58
C ILE A 386 -8.75 3.21 11.50
N LEU A 387 -8.91 2.23 12.40
CA LEU A 387 -10.01 2.23 13.36
C LEU A 387 -9.91 3.41 14.34
N THR A 388 -8.70 3.74 14.81
CA THR A 388 -8.50 4.89 15.71
C THR A 388 -8.84 6.20 15.04
N VAL A 389 -8.38 6.42 13.80
CA VAL A 389 -8.69 7.62 13.02
C VAL A 389 -10.19 7.74 12.77
N ALA A 390 -10.86 6.65 12.37
CA ALA A 390 -12.30 6.65 12.12
C ALA A 390 -13.11 7.00 13.39
N LEU A 391 -12.75 6.43 14.54
CA LEU A 391 -13.39 6.72 15.82
C LEU A 391 -13.14 8.17 16.27
N CYS A 392 -11.92 8.69 16.10
CA CYS A 392 -11.61 10.08 16.43
C CYS A 392 -12.41 11.05 15.56
N ARG A 393 -12.44 10.85 14.23
CA ARG A 393 -13.23 11.67 13.30
C ARG A 393 -14.73 11.60 13.63
N ALA A 394 -15.24 10.40 13.95
CA ALA A 394 -16.64 10.22 14.36
C ALA A 394 -16.98 10.98 15.66
N ALA A 395 -16.04 11.08 16.60
CA ALA A 395 -16.17 11.89 17.81
C ALA A 395 -16.01 13.39 17.57
N GLY A 396 -15.70 13.83 16.35
CA GLY A 396 -15.40 15.23 16.02
C GLY A 396 -14.00 15.68 16.43
N ILE A 397 -13.05 14.76 16.50
CA ILE A 397 -11.62 15.02 16.72
C ILE A 397 -10.91 14.87 15.39
N PRO A 398 -10.31 15.95 14.82
CA PRO A 398 -9.54 15.83 13.58
C PRO A 398 -8.40 14.83 13.76
N ALA A 399 -8.32 13.88 12.84
CA ALA A 399 -7.34 12.81 12.90
C ALA A 399 -6.86 12.39 11.51
N VAL A 400 -5.60 11.95 11.44
CA VAL A 400 -4.95 11.56 10.18
C VAL A 400 -4.04 10.36 10.41
N THR A 401 -3.87 9.54 9.40
CA THR A 401 -2.91 8.44 9.36
C THR A 401 -1.52 8.97 9.09
N CYS A 402 -0.53 8.54 9.86
CA CYS A 402 0.88 8.70 9.58
C CYS A 402 1.47 7.36 9.19
N ALA A 403 2.33 7.35 8.18
CA ALA A 403 3.11 6.20 7.75
C ALA A 403 4.60 6.56 7.74
N GLY A 404 5.44 5.64 8.16
CA GLY A 404 6.87 5.87 8.24
C GLY A 404 7.61 4.74 8.94
N VAL A 405 8.54 5.08 9.80
CA VAL A 405 9.36 4.09 10.51
C VAL A 405 9.42 4.39 12.00
N VAL A 406 9.53 3.32 12.79
CA VAL A 406 9.66 3.39 14.25
C VAL A 406 10.73 2.43 14.73
N TYR A 407 11.46 2.81 15.77
CA TYR A 407 12.45 1.93 16.38
C TYR A 407 11.79 0.71 17.03
N VAL A 408 12.25 -0.48 16.62
CA VAL A 408 11.74 -1.75 17.15
C VAL A 408 12.63 -2.30 18.21
N ASP A 409 13.86 -2.69 17.85
CA ASP A 409 14.88 -3.27 18.73
C ASP A 409 16.25 -3.35 18.02
N ASN A 410 17.33 -3.44 18.80
CA ASN A 410 18.69 -3.77 18.32
C ASN A 410 19.23 -2.91 17.14
N GLY A 411 18.93 -1.61 17.12
CA GLY A 411 19.38 -0.73 16.03
C GLY A 411 18.56 -0.90 14.74
N ILE A 412 17.34 -1.41 14.86
CA ILE A 412 16.44 -1.63 13.72
C ILE A 412 15.21 -0.76 13.88
N PHE A 413 14.87 -0.02 12.82
CA PHE A 413 13.56 0.57 12.62
C PHE A 413 12.75 -0.33 11.69
N GLY A 414 11.46 -0.49 12.02
CA GLY A 414 10.48 -1.14 11.17
C GLY A 414 9.54 -0.11 10.56
N TYR A 415 9.02 -0.42 9.39
CA TYR A 415 7.94 0.37 8.82
C TYR A 415 6.69 0.24 9.68
N HIS A 416 5.95 1.35 9.82
CA HIS A 416 4.85 1.44 10.78
C HIS A 416 3.84 2.51 10.37
N ALA A 417 2.58 2.29 10.79
CA ALA A 417 1.51 3.27 10.69
C ALA A 417 0.96 3.60 12.09
N TRP A 418 0.63 4.86 12.31
CA TRP A 418 0.04 5.35 13.56
C TRP A 418 -0.84 6.56 13.33
N PRO A 419 -1.81 6.84 14.22
CA PRO A 419 -2.65 8.03 14.11
C PRO A 419 -1.95 9.27 14.69
N ALA A 420 -2.20 10.42 14.04
CA ALA A 420 -2.03 11.72 14.66
C ALA A 420 -3.40 12.37 14.85
N VAL A 421 -3.61 13.02 16.00
CA VAL A 421 -4.86 13.68 16.39
C VAL A 421 -4.63 15.15 16.69
N TRP A 422 -5.57 16.00 16.29
CA TRP A 422 -5.50 17.42 16.62
C TRP A 422 -6.32 17.71 17.88
N VAL A 423 -5.64 18.16 18.92
CA VAL A 423 -6.22 18.40 20.24
C VAL A 423 -5.94 19.81 20.77
N GLY A 424 -5.72 20.76 19.86
CA GLY A 424 -5.20 22.11 20.05
C GLY A 424 -3.84 22.27 19.36
N GLU A 425 -3.16 21.20 19.19
CA GLU A 425 -1.97 20.95 18.39
C GLU A 425 -2.01 19.52 17.86
N TRP A 426 -1.24 19.18 16.83
CA TRP A 426 -1.11 17.80 16.36
C TRP A 426 -0.27 16.99 17.33
N VAL A 427 -0.78 15.81 17.72
CA VAL A 427 -0.11 14.88 18.63
C VAL A 427 -0.20 13.47 18.05
N ALA A 428 0.93 12.79 17.94
CA ALA A 428 0.99 11.39 17.54
C ALA A 428 0.70 10.47 18.74
N ILE A 429 -0.13 9.46 18.52
CA ILE A 429 -0.45 8.39 19.49
C ILE A 429 -0.25 7.05 18.82
N ASP A 430 -0.01 5.97 19.55
CA ASP A 430 0.20 4.66 18.97
C ASP A 430 -0.49 3.54 19.76
N PRO A 431 -1.70 3.13 19.34
CA PRO A 431 -2.40 2.01 19.96
C PRO A 431 -1.71 0.66 19.74
N THR A 432 -0.94 0.48 18.66
CA THR A 432 -0.26 -0.78 18.34
C THR A 432 0.88 -1.07 19.32
N PHE A 433 1.70 -0.06 19.62
CA PHE A 433 2.78 -0.13 20.60
C PHE A 433 2.32 0.22 22.03
N ARG A 434 1.03 0.48 22.26
CA ARG A 434 0.46 0.86 23.55
C ARG A 434 1.01 2.16 24.10
N GLN A 435 1.30 3.09 23.22
CA GLN A 435 1.82 4.39 23.56
C GLN A 435 0.71 5.44 23.50
N GLN A 436 0.35 6.01 24.65
CA GLN A 436 -0.57 7.14 24.70
C GLN A 436 -0.01 8.39 24.03
N LEU A 437 1.29 8.51 24.00
CA LEU A 437 2.05 9.50 23.28
C LEU A 437 3.15 8.75 22.51
N ALA A 438 3.13 8.82 21.19
CA ALA A 438 4.13 8.18 20.36
C ALA A 438 5.53 8.75 20.68
N ASP A 439 6.53 7.90 20.83
CA ASP A 439 7.88 8.31 21.20
C ASP A 439 8.62 9.01 20.04
N VAL A 440 9.78 9.58 20.32
CA VAL A 440 10.57 10.37 19.36
C VAL A 440 11.19 9.52 18.24
N THR A 441 10.95 8.23 18.18
CA THR A 441 11.41 7.37 17.09
C THR A 441 10.36 7.20 15.98
N HIS A 442 9.17 7.78 16.11
CA HIS A 442 8.12 7.75 15.11
C HIS A 442 8.41 8.80 14.02
N ILE A 443 9.18 8.38 13.03
CA ILE A 443 9.62 9.23 11.92
C ILE A 443 8.58 9.15 10.79
N ILE A 444 7.92 10.27 10.49
CA ILE A 444 6.88 10.35 9.46
C ILE A 444 7.54 10.49 8.09
N LEU A 445 7.19 9.61 7.16
CA LEU A 445 7.56 9.68 5.75
C LEU A 445 6.37 10.08 4.87
N ALA A 446 5.15 9.79 5.31
CA ALA A 446 3.92 10.21 4.67
C ALA A 446 2.80 10.44 5.68
N GLN A 447 1.87 11.33 5.37
CA GLN A 447 0.68 11.59 6.18
C GLN A 447 -0.53 11.75 5.25
N GLY A 448 -1.68 11.18 5.65
CA GLY A 448 -2.92 11.32 4.90
C GLY A 448 -3.51 10.02 4.41
N SER A 449 -4.14 10.06 3.25
CA SER A 449 -4.84 8.92 2.66
C SER A 449 -3.90 7.74 2.35
N LEU A 450 -4.49 6.61 2.00
CA LEU A 450 -3.74 5.42 1.57
C LEU A 450 -2.79 5.75 0.39
N GLU A 451 -3.22 6.62 -0.54
CA GLU A 451 -2.39 7.08 -1.67
C GLU A 451 -1.11 7.78 -1.20
N ALA A 452 -1.21 8.66 -0.21
CA ALA A 452 -0.05 9.35 0.33
C ALA A 452 0.97 8.37 0.94
N GLN A 453 0.52 7.20 1.38
CA GLN A 453 1.38 6.18 1.96
C GLN A 453 2.18 5.39 0.91
N TYR A 454 1.77 5.40 -0.36
CA TYR A 454 2.53 4.72 -1.43
C TYR A 454 3.96 5.23 -1.58
N VAL A 455 4.21 6.50 -1.29
CA VAL A 455 5.56 7.09 -1.36
C VAL A 455 6.55 6.35 -0.44
N VAL A 456 6.07 5.75 0.65
CA VAL A 456 6.90 4.98 1.59
C VAL A 456 7.51 3.75 0.91
N ASN A 457 6.85 3.16 -0.08
CA ASN A 457 7.41 2.04 -0.86
C ASN A 457 8.71 2.44 -1.57
N GLY A 458 8.84 3.71 -1.95
CA GLY A 458 10.02 4.25 -2.60
C GLY A 458 11.30 4.25 -1.73
N VAL A 459 11.20 4.01 -0.43
CA VAL A 459 12.36 3.96 0.48
C VAL A 459 12.63 2.57 1.07
N LEU A 460 11.78 1.59 0.78
CA LEU A 460 11.92 0.23 1.29
C LEU A 460 13.29 -0.38 0.95
N GLY A 461 13.96 -0.96 1.93
CA GLY A 461 15.27 -1.61 1.75
C GLY A 461 16.43 -0.67 1.37
N ARG A 462 16.20 0.65 1.27
CA ARG A 462 17.21 1.66 0.88
C ARG A 462 17.47 2.70 1.96
N LEU A 463 16.59 2.82 2.93
CA LEU A 463 16.69 3.79 4.01
C LEU A 463 17.62 3.29 5.12
N THR A 464 18.49 4.18 5.60
CA THR A 464 19.19 4.05 6.87
C THR A 464 19.00 5.31 7.71
N ILE A 465 19.08 5.19 9.04
CA ILE A 465 18.75 6.26 9.97
C ILE A 465 19.87 6.42 10.98
N GLU A 466 20.25 7.64 11.25
CA GLU A 466 21.21 7.98 12.30
C GLU A 466 20.60 8.95 13.30
N GLU A 467 20.77 8.65 14.60
CA GLU A 467 20.53 9.63 15.67
C GLU A 467 21.66 10.68 15.62
N VAL A 468 21.28 11.95 15.52
CA VAL A 468 22.21 13.07 15.51
C VAL A 468 22.28 13.66 16.91
N GLU A 469 23.51 13.86 17.44
CA GLU A 469 23.74 14.47 18.76
C GLU A 469 23.46 15.98 18.80
#